data_7cf39f966154115b6e9c3419439f5df9
#
_entry.id   7cf39f966154115b6e9c3419439f5df9
#
_cell.length_a   1.000
_cell.length_b   1.000
_cell.length_c   1.000
_cell.angle_alpha   90.00
_cell.angle_beta   90.00
_cell.angle_gamma   90.00
#
_symmetry.space_group_name_H-M   'P 1'
#
loop_
_entity.id
_entity.type
_entity.pdbx_description
1 polymer ?
#
loop_
_entity_poly.entity_id
_entity_poly.type
_entity_poly.pdbx_seq_one_letter_code
_entity_poly.pdbx_strand_id
1 'polypeptide(L)'
;FKQKTAYEISACLVGSEMCIRDRMGKQKLKIISRHQELWANLEQLGLQVIGDVLVPAVEHQENVLRLRKEREHCHHRLHVSLVTASLGAVFSSCSPDFGLQGVCDRFGQIEPKILVGCDGYHYAGKAIDRMNVLAALAQKLPTVDTVLVIGYLSAQPDCSRLPNAMLFDQAVANATAITQFRRMPFNAPLYILYSSGTTGKPKCIVHSAGGTLIQHIKEHKYHCDMKENDRIMYFTTCGWMMWNWMVTALASKVTLVLYEGSPIFPNPLILFEIAEKERLSFFGASAKYIDSLNKIKIKPNEKHSFKSLRVFASTGSPLAPKSYDWVYSNVKKDIQLSSISGGTDIVACFVHGNPCLPVKRGEIQCSSLGMDVQSWSDNGDRLFNKPGELVCVNSFPSIPLGFWNDAKDKRFKKAYFEKYN
;
A
#
# COMPACT_ATOMS: atom_id res chain seq x y z
N PHE A 1 -22.59 -13.49 22.82
CA PHE A 1 -21.68 -12.90 21.81
C PHE A 1 -21.56 -11.42 22.09
N LYS A 2 -20.44 -10.96 22.69
CA LYS A 2 -20.13 -9.54 22.83
C LYS A 2 -19.90 -8.97 21.42
N GLN A 3 -20.69 -7.96 21.04
CA GLN A 3 -20.43 -7.15 19.85
C GLN A 3 -19.05 -6.51 20.00
N LYS A 4 -18.09 -6.94 19.16
CA LYS A 4 -16.84 -6.20 19.03
C LYS A 4 -17.15 -4.84 18.41
N THR A 5 -16.63 -3.78 18.99
CA THR A 5 -16.85 -2.42 18.51
C THR A 5 -16.27 -2.25 17.10
N ALA A 6 -16.79 -1.32 16.31
CA ALA A 6 -16.26 -0.98 14.98
C ALA A 6 -14.76 -0.66 15.00
N TYR A 7 -14.25 -0.18 16.14
CA TYR A 7 -12.84 0.07 16.41
C TYR A 7 -12.00 -1.22 16.43
N GLU A 8 -12.49 -2.28 17.08
CA GLU A 8 -11.80 -3.58 17.12
C GLU A 8 -11.78 -4.27 15.75
N ILE A 9 -12.81 -4.05 14.91
CA ILE A 9 -12.87 -4.52 13.53
C ILE A 9 -11.90 -3.71 12.66
N SER A 10 -11.82 -2.40 12.84
CA SER A 10 -10.89 -1.51 12.14
C SER A 10 -9.44 -1.77 12.53
N ALA A 11 -9.14 -1.91 13.82
CA ALA A 11 -7.80 -2.28 14.31
C ALA A 11 -7.38 -3.66 13.77
N CYS A 12 -8.33 -4.59 13.58
CA CYS A 12 -8.08 -5.87 12.91
C CYS A 12 -7.89 -5.76 11.39
N LEU A 13 -8.49 -4.76 10.73
CA LEU A 13 -8.29 -4.51 9.29
C LEU A 13 -6.96 -3.78 9.01
N VAL A 14 -6.55 -2.91 9.93
CA VAL A 14 -5.26 -2.18 9.87
C VAL A 14 -4.11 -3.02 10.46
N GLY A 15 -4.39 -3.89 11.42
CA GLY A 15 -3.43 -4.76 12.10
C GLY A 15 -3.16 -6.10 11.40
N SER A 16 -3.52 -6.26 10.12
CA SER A 16 -3.36 -7.53 9.40
C SER A 16 -1.91 -7.99 9.29
N GLU A 17 -0.93 -7.08 9.28
CA GLU A 17 0.49 -7.45 9.35
C GLU A 17 0.85 -8.12 10.70
N MET A 18 0.25 -7.70 11.81
CA MET A 18 0.46 -8.33 13.12
C MET A 18 -0.24 -9.69 13.25
N CYS A 19 -1.43 -9.86 12.63
CA CYS A 19 -2.17 -11.12 12.68
C CYS A 19 -1.57 -12.24 11.82
N ILE A 20 -0.86 -11.92 10.75
CA ILE A 20 -0.14 -12.91 9.92
C ILE A 20 1.02 -13.51 10.70
N ARG A 21 1.74 -12.69 11.47
CA ARG A 21 2.88 -13.14 12.28
C ARG A 21 2.52 -14.13 13.39
N ASP A 22 1.39 -13.90 14.06
CA ASP A 22 1.01 -14.74 15.22
C ASP A 22 0.43 -16.11 14.83
N ARG A 23 -0.06 -16.27 13.59
CA ARG A 23 -0.66 -17.54 13.14
C ARG A 23 0.22 -18.39 12.22
N MET A 24 1.22 -17.78 11.56
CA MET A 24 2.10 -18.51 10.64
C MET A 24 3.48 -18.87 11.21
N GLY A 25 3.67 -18.75 12.51
CA GLY A 25 4.99 -18.94 13.13
C GLY A 25 6.00 -17.94 12.54
N LYS A 26 7.01 -17.56 13.27
CA LYS A 26 8.02 -16.54 12.94
C LYS A 26 8.66 -16.74 11.55
N GLN A 27 7.91 -16.47 10.47
CA GLN A 27 8.47 -16.49 9.11
C GLN A 27 9.36 -15.27 8.92
N LYS A 28 10.66 -15.48 8.93
CA LYS A 28 11.64 -14.46 8.56
C LYS A 28 11.82 -14.50 7.05
N LEU A 29 11.43 -13.41 6.40
CA LEU A 29 11.71 -13.19 4.99
C LEU A 29 13.22 -13.17 4.77
N LYS A 30 13.70 -13.89 3.76
CA LYS A 30 15.11 -13.90 3.39
C LYS A 30 15.33 -13.61 1.92
N ILE A 31 16.31 -12.78 1.66
CA ILE A 31 16.76 -12.41 0.33
C ILE A 31 18.26 -12.79 0.24
N ILE A 32 18.59 -13.69 -0.67
CA ILE A 32 19.99 -14.03 -0.99
C ILE A 32 20.29 -13.43 -2.35
N SER A 33 21.33 -12.61 -2.48
CA SER A 33 21.57 -11.88 -3.73
C SER A 33 23.01 -11.93 -4.22
N ARG A 34 23.15 -11.99 -5.55
CA ARG A 34 24.28 -11.41 -6.29
C ARG A 34 23.93 -9.96 -6.64
N HIS A 35 24.14 -9.06 -5.71
CA HIS A 35 23.52 -7.73 -5.70
C HIS A 35 24.13 -6.74 -6.70
N GLN A 36 25.45 -6.77 -6.92
CA GLN A 36 26.16 -5.64 -7.56
C GLN A 36 26.03 -5.60 -9.08
N GLU A 37 25.96 -6.75 -9.75
CA GLU A 37 25.94 -6.79 -11.22
C GLU A 37 24.56 -6.44 -11.82
N LEU A 38 23.47 -6.84 -11.17
CA LEU A 38 22.12 -6.51 -11.64
C LEU A 38 21.82 -5.02 -11.49
N TRP A 39 22.29 -4.41 -10.41
CA TRP A 39 22.08 -2.99 -10.16
C TRP A 39 22.77 -2.09 -11.17
N ALA A 40 24.01 -2.39 -11.55
CA ALA A 40 24.74 -1.61 -12.56
C ALA A 40 24.05 -1.62 -13.94
N ASN A 41 23.48 -2.76 -14.32
CA ASN A 41 22.76 -2.88 -15.60
C ASN A 41 21.38 -2.19 -15.56
N LEU A 42 20.67 -2.22 -14.42
CA LEU A 42 19.37 -1.56 -14.25
C LEU A 42 19.51 -0.04 -14.07
N GLU A 43 20.63 0.45 -13.54
CA GLU A 43 20.90 1.89 -13.45
C GLU A 43 20.97 2.58 -14.81
N GLN A 44 21.55 1.95 -15.82
CA GLN A 44 21.59 2.51 -17.18
C GLN A 44 20.22 2.56 -17.86
N LEU A 45 19.35 1.58 -17.58
CA LEU A 45 17.99 1.53 -18.11
C LEU A 45 17.01 2.42 -17.32
N GLY A 46 17.23 2.57 -16.01
CA GLY A 46 16.30 3.22 -15.10
C GLY A 46 16.20 4.73 -15.22
N LEU A 47 17.28 5.41 -15.66
CA LEU A 47 17.29 6.87 -15.80
C LEU A 47 16.28 7.37 -16.84
N GLN A 48 16.03 6.61 -17.87
CA GLN A 48 15.08 6.94 -18.94
C GLN A 48 13.64 6.54 -18.56
N VAL A 49 13.49 5.38 -17.94
CA VAL A 49 12.16 4.83 -17.54
C VAL A 49 11.49 5.68 -16.45
N ILE A 50 12.23 6.23 -15.48
CA ILE A 50 11.64 7.07 -14.42
C ILE A 50 11.14 8.40 -15.00
N GLY A 51 11.92 9.04 -15.88
CA GLY A 51 11.49 10.27 -16.54
C GLY A 51 10.23 10.06 -17.36
N ASP A 52 10.20 8.99 -18.16
CA ASP A 52 9.10 8.72 -19.11
C ASP A 52 7.83 8.17 -18.46
N VAL A 53 7.90 7.67 -17.24
CA VAL A 53 6.76 7.03 -16.55
C VAL A 53 6.19 7.90 -15.43
N LEU A 54 6.99 8.68 -14.72
CA LEU A 54 6.48 9.63 -13.71
C LEU A 54 5.74 10.82 -14.35
N VAL A 55 6.20 11.31 -15.53
CA VAL A 55 5.53 12.38 -16.25
C VAL A 55 4.09 11.99 -16.62
N PRO A 56 3.83 10.84 -17.27
CA PRO A 56 2.46 10.40 -17.51
C PRO A 56 1.63 10.20 -16.24
N ALA A 57 2.23 9.72 -15.14
CA ALA A 57 1.51 9.53 -13.89
C ALA A 57 1.04 10.88 -13.29
N VAL A 58 1.81 11.93 -13.43
CA VAL A 58 1.43 13.29 -12.97
C VAL A 58 0.47 13.97 -13.96
N GLU A 59 0.68 13.83 -15.25
CA GLU A 59 -0.21 14.35 -16.30
C GLU A 59 -1.59 13.70 -16.29
N HIS A 60 -1.71 12.44 -15.84
CA HIS A 60 -2.97 11.71 -15.75
C HIS A 60 -3.68 11.86 -14.39
N GLN A 61 -3.43 12.94 -13.64
CA GLN A 61 -4.20 13.25 -12.42
C GLN A 61 -5.70 13.39 -12.70
N GLU A 62 -6.09 13.72 -13.92
CA GLU A 62 -7.49 13.75 -14.36
C GLU A 62 -8.16 12.36 -14.29
N ASN A 63 -7.39 11.29 -14.30
CA ASN A 63 -7.87 9.91 -14.16
C ASN A 63 -8.13 9.50 -12.70
N VAL A 64 -8.13 10.44 -11.75
CA VAL A 64 -8.52 10.19 -10.37
C VAL A 64 -9.97 10.55 -10.18
N LEU A 65 -10.84 9.55 -10.06
CA LEU A 65 -12.26 9.79 -9.82
C LEU A 65 -12.55 10.05 -8.34
N ARG A 66 -13.25 11.15 -8.10
CA ARG A 66 -13.78 11.51 -6.79
C ARG A 66 -15.18 10.93 -6.64
N LEU A 67 -15.37 10.08 -5.62
CA LEU A 67 -16.68 9.47 -5.35
C LEU A 67 -17.62 10.36 -4.53
N ARG A 68 -17.11 11.46 -3.94
CA ARG A 68 -17.89 12.49 -3.26
C ARG A 68 -17.38 13.88 -3.61
N LYS A 69 -18.29 14.88 -3.60
CA LYS A 69 -17.95 16.30 -3.75
C LYS A 69 -17.19 16.89 -2.55
N GLU A 70 -17.05 16.15 -1.47
CA GLU A 70 -16.41 16.57 -0.24
C GLU A 70 -14.90 16.34 -0.32
N ARG A 71 -14.12 17.18 0.35
CA ARG A 71 -12.65 17.14 0.38
C ARG A 71 -12.17 15.81 0.96
N GLU A 72 -11.48 15.00 0.15
CA GLU A 72 -11.07 13.65 0.54
C GLU A 72 -9.58 13.60 0.88
N HIS A 73 -9.21 13.03 2.02
CA HIS A 73 -7.82 12.85 2.44
C HIS A 73 -6.99 12.06 1.44
N CYS A 74 -7.58 11.01 0.87
CA CYS A 74 -6.90 10.18 -0.11
C CYS A 74 -6.40 10.98 -1.31
N HIS A 75 -7.17 11.98 -1.76
CA HIS A 75 -6.79 12.85 -2.86
C HIS A 75 -5.60 13.76 -2.51
N HIS A 76 -5.65 14.45 -1.37
CA HIS A 76 -4.54 15.29 -0.92
C HIS A 76 -3.26 14.48 -0.72
N ARG A 77 -3.35 13.27 -0.17
CA ARG A 77 -2.18 12.39 -0.01
C ARG A 77 -1.60 11.91 -1.33
N LEU A 78 -2.46 11.63 -2.32
CA LEU A 78 -2.01 11.33 -3.67
C LEU A 78 -1.18 12.49 -4.22
N HIS A 79 -1.69 13.73 -4.12
CA HIS A 79 -0.95 14.91 -4.55
C HIS A 79 0.37 15.08 -3.80
N VAL A 80 0.35 15.00 -2.47
CA VAL A 80 1.56 15.11 -1.65
C VAL A 80 2.59 14.06 -2.04
N SER A 81 2.19 12.80 -2.26
CA SER A 81 3.11 11.73 -2.64
C SER A 81 3.72 11.96 -4.02
N LEU A 82 2.91 12.35 -5.01
CA LEU A 82 3.39 12.62 -6.38
C LEU A 82 4.29 13.85 -6.45
N VAL A 83 3.92 14.94 -5.77
CA VAL A 83 4.74 16.16 -5.69
C VAL A 83 6.06 15.87 -4.99
N THR A 84 6.05 15.15 -3.87
CA THR A 84 7.27 14.76 -3.15
C THR A 84 8.20 13.95 -4.06
N ALA A 85 7.67 12.98 -4.79
CA ALA A 85 8.43 12.18 -5.75
C ALA A 85 9.01 13.02 -6.89
N SER A 86 8.22 13.97 -7.45
CA SER A 86 8.65 14.83 -8.55
C SER A 86 9.78 15.78 -8.17
N LEU A 87 9.87 16.14 -6.89
CA LEU A 87 10.96 16.96 -6.33
C LEU A 87 12.18 16.13 -5.94
N GLY A 88 12.09 14.80 -5.99
CA GLY A 88 13.13 13.89 -5.52
C GLY A 88 13.28 13.87 -4.00
N ALA A 89 12.24 14.25 -3.27
CA ALA A 89 12.17 14.14 -1.82
C ALA A 89 11.61 12.76 -1.41
N VAL A 90 11.88 12.37 -0.17
CA VAL A 90 11.46 11.07 0.37
C VAL A 90 10.11 11.20 1.04
N PHE A 91 9.15 10.39 0.61
CA PHE A 91 7.79 10.35 1.15
C PHE A 91 7.66 9.29 2.25
N SER A 92 6.87 9.59 3.28
CA SER A 92 6.45 8.61 4.27
C SER A 92 5.05 8.93 4.77
N SER A 93 4.26 7.92 5.11
CA SER A 93 2.89 8.12 5.58
C SER A 93 2.49 7.15 6.68
N CYS A 94 1.58 7.61 7.52
CA CYS A 94 0.85 6.83 8.51
C CYS A 94 -0.65 7.04 8.32
N SER A 95 -1.46 6.07 8.75
CA SER A 95 -2.90 6.23 8.75
C SER A 95 -3.33 7.26 9.82
N PRO A 96 -4.35 8.11 9.56
CA PRO A 96 -4.82 9.11 10.51
C PRO A 96 -5.45 8.50 11.78
N ASP A 97 -5.80 7.23 11.76
CA ASP A 97 -6.32 6.47 12.90
C ASP A 97 -5.21 6.02 13.89
N PHE A 98 -3.93 6.13 13.50
CA PHE A 98 -2.84 5.81 14.42
C PHE A 98 -2.84 6.74 15.63
N GLY A 99 -2.60 6.16 16.81
CA GLY A 99 -2.38 6.94 18.04
C GLY A 99 -1.06 7.71 18.00
N LEU A 100 -0.96 8.74 18.84
CA LEU A 100 0.22 9.60 18.95
C LEU A 100 1.53 8.79 19.02
N GLN A 101 1.61 7.81 19.91
CA GLN A 101 2.81 6.99 20.09
C GLN A 101 3.16 6.21 18.82
N GLY A 102 2.16 5.63 18.14
CA GLY A 102 2.38 4.86 16.91
C GLY A 102 2.97 5.70 15.78
N VAL A 103 2.60 6.99 15.67
CA VAL A 103 3.19 7.92 14.70
C VAL A 103 4.58 8.37 15.15
N CYS A 104 4.77 8.69 16.45
CA CYS A 104 6.08 9.07 16.99
C CYS A 104 7.12 7.96 16.84
N ASP A 105 6.75 6.69 17.02
CA ASP A 105 7.64 5.55 16.86
C ASP A 105 8.12 5.37 15.41
N ARG A 106 7.42 5.95 14.45
CA ARG A 106 7.75 5.95 13.02
C ARG A 106 8.47 7.23 12.62
N PHE A 107 7.79 8.35 12.69
CA PHE A 107 8.28 9.63 12.19
C PHE A 107 9.45 10.18 13.02
N GLY A 108 9.49 9.91 14.32
CA GLY A 108 10.65 10.27 15.15
C GLY A 108 11.95 9.55 14.80
N GLN A 109 11.90 8.47 13.99
CA GLN A 109 13.10 7.79 13.50
C GLN A 109 13.63 8.38 12.18
N ILE A 110 12.77 9.05 11.40
CA ILE A 110 13.09 9.54 10.05
C ILE A 110 13.28 11.05 9.98
N GLU A 111 13.02 11.75 11.09
CA GLU A 111 13.27 13.18 11.25
C GLU A 111 12.66 14.04 10.12
N PRO A 112 11.32 14.01 9.93
CA PRO A 112 10.69 14.71 8.83
C PRO A 112 10.85 16.22 8.96
N LYS A 113 10.94 16.91 7.80
CA LYS A 113 11.01 18.37 7.70
C LYS A 113 9.64 19.02 7.54
N ILE A 114 8.74 18.34 6.82
CA ILE A 114 7.38 18.79 6.59
C ILE A 114 6.43 17.73 7.12
N LEU A 115 5.49 18.15 7.97
CA LEU A 115 4.41 17.31 8.46
C LEU A 115 3.11 17.73 7.79
N VAL A 116 2.49 16.83 7.05
CA VAL A 116 1.15 17.04 6.48
C VAL A 116 0.15 16.25 7.30
N GLY A 117 -0.80 16.94 7.89
CA GLY A 117 -1.86 16.34 8.71
C GLY A 117 -3.23 16.84 8.30
N CYS A 118 -4.27 16.23 8.86
CA CYS A 118 -5.65 16.66 8.70
C CYS A 118 -6.25 17.04 10.05
N ASP A 119 -7.25 17.90 10.03
CA ASP A 119 -8.04 18.28 11.22
C ASP A 119 -8.85 17.10 11.77
N GLY A 120 -9.19 16.13 10.94
CA GLY A 120 -9.93 14.94 11.32
C GLY A 120 -10.34 14.09 10.14
N TYR A 121 -11.23 13.12 10.35
CA TYR A 121 -11.78 12.25 9.30
C TYR A 121 -13.15 11.69 9.69
N HIS A 122 -13.89 11.18 8.70
CA HIS A 122 -15.15 10.47 8.95
C HIS A 122 -14.95 8.96 8.90
N TYR A 123 -15.49 8.24 9.89
CA TYR A 123 -15.50 6.79 9.90
C TYR A 123 -16.81 6.26 10.48
N ALA A 124 -17.48 5.36 9.76
CA ALA A 124 -18.76 4.77 10.13
C ALA A 124 -19.81 5.82 10.56
N GLY A 125 -19.88 6.95 9.84
CA GLY A 125 -20.84 8.05 10.09
C GLY A 125 -20.43 9.01 11.22
N LYS A 126 -19.26 8.82 11.84
CA LYS A 126 -18.76 9.69 12.93
C LYS A 126 -17.62 10.56 12.43
N ALA A 127 -17.64 11.85 12.80
CA ALA A 127 -16.51 12.75 12.66
C ALA A 127 -15.52 12.49 13.81
N ILE A 128 -14.24 12.35 13.50
CA ILE A 128 -13.17 12.06 14.44
C ILE A 128 -12.14 13.19 14.33
N ASP A 129 -12.10 14.06 15.31
CA ASP A 129 -11.12 15.16 15.40
C ASP A 129 -9.72 14.66 15.66
N ARG A 130 -8.72 15.25 14.98
CA ARG A 130 -7.29 14.90 15.11
C ARG A 130 -6.39 16.07 15.44
N MET A 131 -6.92 17.30 15.64
CA MET A 131 -6.12 18.50 15.87
C MET A 131 -5.25 18.39 17.12
N ASN A 132 -5.77 17.85 18.22
CA ASN A 132 -4.97 17.65 19.44
C ASN A 132 -3.81 16.66 19.23
N VAL A 133 -4.03 15.61 18.42
CA VAL A 133 -2.97 14.64 18.10
C VAL A 133 -1.94 15.27 17.19
N LEU A 134 -2.36 16.06 16.20
CA LEU A 134 -1.47 16.77 15.29
C LEU A 134 -0.59 17.79 16.03
N ALA A 135 -1.18 18.56 16.97
CA ALA A 135 -0.45 19.49 17.81
C ALA A 135 0.60 18.78 18.70
N ALA A 136 0.22 17.66 19.31
CA ALA A 136 1.16 16.87 20.12
C ALA A 136 2.28 16.23 19.26
N LEU A 137 1.99 15.84 18.02
CA LEU A 137 3.00 15.36 17.08
C LEU A 137 3.99 16.44 16.68
N ALA A 138 3.52 17.65 16.34
CA ALA A 138 4.37 18.77 15.98
C ALA A 138 5.35 19.13 17.12
N GLN A 139 4.91 19.06 18.37
CA GLN A 139 5.78 19.27 19.53
C GLN A 139 6.80 18.15 19.76
N LYS A 140 6.45 16.89 19.41
CA LYS A 140 7.32 15.71 19.61
C LYS A 140 8.27 15.44 18.44
N LEU A 141 8.13 16.15 17.34
CA LEU A 141 8.96 16.03 16.14
C LEU A 141 9.73 17.34 15.90
N PRO A 142 10.85 17.58 16.63
CA PRO A 142 11.56 18.85 16.62
C PRO A 142 12.22 19.20 15.28
N THR A 143 12.31 18.26 14.38
CA THR A 143 12.87 18.45 13.02
C THR A 143 11.84 18.97 12.03
N VAL A 144 10.57 19.05 12.42
CA VAL A 144 9.50 19.58 11.57
C VAL A 144 9.55 21.11 11.53
N ASP A 145 9.93 21.64 10.37
CA ASP A 145 10.01 23.07 10.12
C ASP A 145 8.64 23.67 9.74
N THR A 146 7.78 22.87 9.10
CA THR A 146 6.45 23.33 8.61
C THR A 146 5.39 22.26 8.82
N VAL A 147 4.21 22.68 9.29
CA VAL A 147 3.02 21.84 9.38
C VAL A 147 1.98 22.30 8.37
N LEU A 148 1.61 21.42 7.43
CA LEU A 148 0.53 21.68 6.47
C LEU A 148 -0.76 21.00 6.96
N VAL A 149 -1.81 21.78 7.18
CA VAL A 149 -3.08 21.28 7.71
C VAL A 149 -4.12 21.19 6.60
N ILE A 150 -4.63 19.99 6.35
CA ILE A 150 -5.75 19.74 5.44
C ILE A 150 -7.05 19.90 6.21
N GLY A 151 -7.85 20.89 5.86
CA GLY A 151 -9.17 21.10 6.44
C GLY A 151 -10.19 20.14 5.83
N TYR A 152 -10.46 19.05 6.51
CA TYR A 152 -11.41 18.02 6.08
C TYR A 152 -12.75 18.10 6.81
N LEU A 153 -12.73 18.22 8.13
CA LEU A 153 -13.93 18.45 8.95
C LEU A 153 -14.37 19.92 8.91
N SER A 154 -13.40 20.84 8.85
CA SER A 154 -13.62 22.29 8.76
C SER A 154 -12.85 22.87 7.58
N ALA A 155 -13.45 23.85 6.88
CA ALA A 155 -12.73 24.61 5.86
C ALA A 155 -11.61 25.47 6.43
N GLN A 156 -11.73 25.86 7.70
CA GLN A 156 -10.76 26.66 8.44
C GLN A 156 -10.56 26.05 9.84
N PRO A 157 -9.75 24.99 9.97
CA PRO A 157 -9.43 24.42 11.27
C PRO A 157 -8.60 25.42 12.09
N ASP A 158 -8.79 25.40 13.41
CA ASP A 158 -7.99 26.22 14.32
C ASP A 158 -6.55 25.67 14.42
N CYS A 159 -5.61 26.38 13.79
CA CYS A 159 -4.18 26.05 13.81
C CYS A 159 -3.39 26.77 14.90
N SER A 160 -4.02 27.55 15.79
CA SER A 160 -3.33 28.39 16.79
C SER A 160 -2.36 27.64 17.70
N ARG A 161 -2.60 26.35 17.92
CA ARG A 161 -1.77 25.46 18.75
C ARG A 161 -0.65 24.73 17.99
N LEU A 162 -0.52 24.96 16.69
CA LEU A 162 0.45 24.30 15.83
C LEU A 162 1.58 25.29 15.49
N PRO A 163 2.84 24.97 15.78
CA PRO A 163 3.96 25.80 15.38
C PRO A 163 4.14 25.80 13.86
N ASN A 164 4.38 26.96 13.26
CA ASN A 164 4.65 27.12 11.82
C ASN A 164 3.63 26.41 10.92
N ALA A 165 2.36 26.46 11.32
CA ALA A 165 1.28 25.83 10.57
C ALA A 165 0.69 26.76 9.51
N MET A 166 0.33 26.20 8.38
CA MET A 166 -0.49 26.83 7.36
C MET A 166 -1.52 25.85 6.79
N LEU A 167 -2.62 26.38 6.28
CA LEU A 167 -3.58 25.51 5.58
C LEU A 167 -2.99 25.04 4.25
N PHE A 168 -3.19 23.77 3.96
CA PHE A 168 -2.71 23.13 2.72
C PHE A 168 -3.22 23.88 1.48
N ASP A 169 -4.50 24.25 1.45
CA ASP A 169 -5.10 24.98 0.35
C ASP A 169 -4.45 26.36 0.15
N GLN A 170 -4.06 27.06 1.22
CA GLN A 170 -3.36 28.35 1.15
C GLN A 170 -1.92 28.16 0.62
N ALA A 171 -1.23 27.11 1.06
CA ALA A 171 0.11 26.80 0.57
C ALA A 171 0.10 26.52 -0.94
N VAL A 172 -0.92 25.81 -1.44
CA VAL A 172 -1.05 25.43 -2.85
C VAL A 172 -1.55 26.60 -3.71
N ALA A 173 -2.40 27.48 -3.18
CA ALA A 173 -2.98 28.60 -3.95
C ALA A 173 -1.93 29.56 -4.56
N ASN A 174 -0.77 29.69 -3.90
CA ASN A 174 0.33 30.54 -4.34
C ASN A 174 1.48 29.74 -4.99
N ALA A 175 1.30 28.44 -5.17
CA ALA A 175 2.34 27.58 -5.75
C ALA A 175 2.34 27.66 -7.28
N THR A 176 3.53 27.69 -7.87
CA THR A 176 3.71 27.55 -9.32
C THR A 176 3.62 26.08 -9.71
N ALA A 177 2.91 25.79 -10.81
CA ALA A 177 2.81 24.42 -11.32
C ALA A 177 4.20 23.89 -11.69
N ILE A 178 4.47 22.63 -11.33
CA ILE A 178 5.70 21.94 -11.71
C ILE A 178 5.60 21.63 -13.21
N THR A 179 6.47 22.24 -14.00
CA THR A 179 6.55 22.03 -15.46
C THR A 179 7.72 21.15 -15.87
N GLN A 180 8.67 20.92 -14.96
CA GLN A 180 9.84 20.07 -15.19
C GLN A 180 10.03 19.12 -13.99
N PHE A 181 10.10 17.82 -14.28
CA PHE A 181 10.33 16.80 -13.28
C PHE A 181 11.83 16.55 -13.09
N ARG A 182 12.24 16.43 -11.84
CA ARG A 182 13.63 16.13 -11.53
C ARG A 182 13.96 14.69 -11.96
N ARG A 183 14.96 14.54 -12.81
CA ARG A 183 15.51 13.21 -13.12
C ARG A 183 16.29 12.69 -11.92
N MET A 184 15.96 11.47 -11.51
CA MET A 184 16.55 10.82 -10.33
C MET A 184 17.28 9.55 -10.74
N PRO A 185 18.38 9.18 -10.07
CA PRO A 185 18.98 7.86 -10.21
C PRO A 185 17.98 6.74 -9.92
N PHE A 186 18.18 5.58 -10.52
CA PHE A 186 17.32 4.40 -10.30
C PHE A 186 17.16 4.07 -8.81
N ASN A 187 18.27 4.14 -8.05
CA ASN A 187 18.32 3.88 -6.62
C ASN A 187 18.00 5.11 -5.74
N ALA A 188 17.44 6.19 -6.30
CA ALA A 188 16.99 7.29 -5.46
C ALA A 188 15.94 6.81 -4.46
N PRO A 189 16.04 7.16 -3.16
CA PRO A 189 14.99 6.86 -2.20
C PRO A 189 13.66 7.50 -2.61
N LEU A 190 12.59 6.72 -2.62
CA LEU A 190 11.23 7.18 -2.94
C LEU A 190 10.35 7.25 -1.71
N TYR A 191 10.27 6.14 -0.96
CA TYR A 191 9.52 6.09 0.28
C TYR A 191 10.31 5.47 1.42
N ILE A 192 9.88 5.83 2.64
CA ILE A 192 10.16 5.04 3.84
C ILE A 192 8.85 4.44 4.31
N LEU A 193 8.79 3.11 4.31
CA LEU A 193 7.67 2.33 4.80
C LEU A 193 8.02 1.61 6.10
N TYR A 194 7.01 1.22 6.85
CA TYR A 194 7.21 0.65 8.18
C TYR A 194 6.68 -0.77 8.26
N SER A 195 7.51 -1.68 8.75
CA SER A 195 7.07 -3.01 9.17
C SER A 195 7.31 -3.22 10.66
N SER A 196 6.47 -4.05 11.29
CA SER A 196 6.64 -4.36 12.71
C SER A 196 7.99 -5.05 12.95
N GLY A 197 8.80 -4.46 13.84
CA GLY A 197 10.04 -5.07 14.32
C GLY A 197 9.76 -6.19 15.34
N THR A 198 10.63 -7.19 15.41
CA THR A 198 10.58 -8.23 16.48
C THR A 198 11.02 -7.69 17.83
N THR A 199 11.64 -6.51 17.87
CA THR A 199 12.37 -5.96 19.05
C THR A 199 11.88 -4.58 19.48
N GLY A 200 10.65 -4.16 19.15
CA GLY A 200 10.10 -2.89 19.63
C GLY A 200 9.70 -1.92 18.52
N LYS A 201 10.54 -0.91 18.20
CA LYS A 201 10.19 0.11 17.19
C LYS A 201 10.07 -0.49 15.78
N PRO A 202 9.18 0.02 14.93
CA PRO A 202 9.05 -0.41 13.53
C PRO A 202 10.37 -0.23 12.76
N LYS A 203 10.65 -1.15 11.82
CA LYS A 203 11.73 -0.97 10.85
C LYS A 203 11.33 0.14 9.88
N CYS A 204 12.25 1.06 9.58
CA CYS A 204 12.08 2.12 8.58
C CYS A 204 12.75 1.66 7.28
N ILE A 205 11.99 1.06 6.39
CA ILE A 205 12.47 0.42 5.17
C ILE A 205 12.50 1.43 4.04
N VAL A 206 13.66 1.62 3.42
CA VAL A 206 13.86 2.57 2.32
C VAL A 206 13.68 1.86 0.99
N HIS A 207 12.76 2.33 0.16
CA HIS A 207 12.48 1.79 -1.17
C HIS A 207 12.96 2.73 -2.27
N SER A 208 13.55 2.16 -3.32
CA SER A 208 14.05 2.90 -4.48
C SER A 208 12.92 3.32 -5.44
N ALA A 209 13.12 4.43 -6.13
CA ALA A 209 12.18 4.93 -7.12
C ALA A 209 12.06 3.99 -8.33
N GLY A 210 13.17 3.67 -8.98
CA GLY A 210 13.18 2.83 -10.18
C GLY A 210 12.79 1.39 -9.91
N GLY A 211 13.33 0.80 -8.83
CA GLY A 211 13.04 -0.58 -8.47
C GLY A 211 11.56 -0.80 -8.14
N THR A 212 10.97 0.09 -7.36
CA THR A 212 9.55 0.05 -7.02
C THR A 212 8.67 0.18 -8.27
N LEU A 213 8.99 1.16 -9.14
CA LEU A 213 8.22 1.43 -10.34
C LEU A 213 8.17 0.21 -11.29
N ILE A 214 9.35 -0.35 -11.61
CA ILE A 214 9.45 -1.51 -12.50
C ILE A 214 8.72 -2.72 -11.91
N GLN A 215 8.91 -2.98 -10.63
CA GLN A 215 8.27 -4.09 -9.93
C GLN A 215 6.74 -3.98 -9.97
N HIS A 216 6.20 -2.80 -9.67
CA HIS A 216 4.75 -2.57 -9.68
C HIS A 216 4.16 -2.63 -11.09
N ILE A 217 4.81 -2.02 -12.10
CA ILE A 217 4.33 -2.09 -13.49
C ILE A 217 4.28 -3.55 -13.97
N LYS A 218 5.29 -4.36 -13.64
CA LYS A 218 5.31 -5.79 -13.93
C LYS A 218 4.09 -6.49 -13.31
N GLU A 219 3.77 -6.21 -12.05
CA GLU A 219 2.63 -6.80 -11.36
C GLU A 219 1.30 -6.31 -11.95
N HIS A 220 1.16 -5.02 -12.20
CA HIS A 220 -0.04 -4.44 -12.79
C HIS A 220 -0.34 -5.05 -14.17
N LYS A 221 0.66 -5.08 -15.05
CA LYS A 221 0.47 -5.53 -16.44
C LYS A 221 0.33 -7.05 -16.58
N TYR A 222 1.21 -7.81 -15.94
CA TYR A 222 1.32 -9.25 -16.21
C TYR A 222 0.58 -10.14 -15.21
N HIS A 223 0.40 -9.67 -13.98
CA HIS A 223 -0.31 -10.44 -12.95
C HIS A 223 -1.77 -10.01 -12.77
N CYS A 224 -2.05 -8.73 -13.01
CA CYS A 224 -3.40 -8.16 -12.87
C CYS A 224 -4.07 -7.84 -14.21
N ASP A 225 -3.39 -8.05 -15.34
CA ASP A 225 -3.90 -7.74 -16.70
C ASP A 225 -4.48 -6.31 -16.79
N MET A 226 -3.83 -5.35 -16.12
CA MET A 226 -4.26 -3.95 -16.18
C MET A 226 -3.92 -3.34 -17.54
N LYS A 227 -4.90 -2.66 -18.13
CA LYS A 227 -4.83 -2.01 -19.42
C LYS A 227 -5.04 -0.52 -19.29
N GLU A 228 -4.59 0.22 -20.27
CA GLU A 228 -4.88 1.64 -20.40
C GLU A 228 -6.40 1.89 -20.33
N ASN A 229 -6.80 2.93 -19.59
CA ASN A 229 -8.19 3.28 -19.30
C ASN A 229 -8.97 2.31 -18.38
N ASP A 230 -8.32 1.29 -17.83
CA ASP A 230 -8.92 0.50 -16.75
C ASP A 230 -9.23 1.38 -15.54
N ARG A 231 -10.26 1.00 -14.81
CA ARG A 231 -10.64 1.66 -13.56
C ARG A 231 -10.39 0.70 -12.41
N ILE A 232 -9.55 1.10 -11.47
CA ILE A 232 -9.10 0.23 -10.40
C ILE A 232 -9.37 0.82 -9.03
N MET A 233 -9.66 -0.02 -8.08
CA MET A 233 -9.76 0.30 -6.67
C MET A 233 -9.10 -0.78 -5.83
N TYR A 234 -8.28 -0.39 -4.86
CA TYR A 234 -7.89 -1.26 -3.76
C TYR A 234 -8.35 -0.62 -2.46
N PHE A 235 -9.20 -1.31 -1.71
CA PHE A 235 -9.62 -0.82 -0.40
C PHE A 235 -8.46 -0.95 0.59
N THR A 236 -7.81 0.16 0.85
CA THR A 236 -6.60 0.26 1.67
C THR A 236 -6.54 1.61 2.38
N THR A 237 -5.83 1.68 3.49
CA THR A 237 -5.45 2.96 4.10
C THR A 237 -4.15 3.48 3.49
N CYS A 238 -3.92 4.79 3.58
CA CYS A 238 -2.69 5.40 3.05
C CYS A 238 -1.43 5.06 3.87
N GLY A 239 -1.56 4.41 5.02
CA GLY A 239 -0.45 3.90 5.82
C GLY A 239 -0.06 2.47 5.49
N TRP A 240 -0.79 1.80 4.60
CA TRP A 240 -0.52 0.44 4.17
C TRP A 240 0.17 0.42 2.80
N MET A 241 1.11 -0.51 2.57
CA MET A 241 1.89 -0.56 1.33
C MET A 241 1.05 -0.71 0.06
N MET A 242 -0.15 -1.30 0.16
CA MET A 242 -1.06 -1.42 -0.99
C MET A 242 -1.53 -0.06 -1.54
N TRP A 243 -1.50 1.00 -0.74
CA TRP A 243 -1.68 2.36 -1.23
C TRP A 243 -0.60 2.75 -2.25
N ASN A 244 0.66 2.53 -1.90
CA ASN A 244 1.80 2.85 -2.76
C ASN A 244 1.75 2.02 -4.05
N TRP A 245 1.40 0.74 -3.93
CA TRP A 245 1.19 -0.15 -5.08
C TRP A 245 0.08 0.36 -6.01
N MET A 246 -1.07 0.76 -5.44
CA MET A 246 -2.20 1.29 -6.21
C MET A 246 -1.86 2.62 -6.89
N VAL A 247 -1.20 3.56 -6.19
CA VAL A 247 -0.78 4.87 -6.75
C VAL A 247 0.14 4.68 -7.95
N THR A 248 1.08 3.74 -7.88
CA THR A 248 2.00 3.47 -9.00
C THR A 248 1.28 2.96 -10.25
N ALA A 249 0.05 2.44 -10.14
CA ALA A 249 -0.72 1.99 -11.30
C ALA A 249 -1.09 3.14 -12.25
N LEU A 250 -1.04 4.41 -11.82
CA LEU A 250 -1.16 5.58 -12.70
C LEU A 250 -0.14 5.52 -13.85
N ALA A 251 1.04 4.95 -13.62
CA ALA A 251 2.05 4.72 -14.65
C ALA A 251 1.60 3.76 -15.76
N SER A 252 0.55 2.98 -15.54
CA SER A 252 -0.10 2.13 -16.54
C SER A 252 -1.31 2.81 -17.20
N LYS A 253 -1.50 4.13 -17.00
CA LYS A 253 -2.60 4.95 -17.53
C LYS A 253 -3.98 4.44 -17.13
N VAL A 254 -4.11 3.92 -15.93
CA VAL A 254 -5.38 3.51 -15.35
C VAL A 254 -6.00 4.67 -14.56
N THR A 255 -7.31 4.61 -14.35
CA THR A 255 -8.02 5.51 -13.45
C THR A 255 -8.09 4.92 -12.05
N LEU A 256 -7.59 5.65 -11.04
CA LEU A 256 -7.75 5.27 -9.65
C LEU A 256 -9.13 5.70 -9.12
N VAL A 257 -9.85 4.77 -8.53
CA VAL A 257 -11.06 5.06 -7.78
C VAL A 257 -10.71 5.00 -6.30
N LEU A 258 -10.74 6.15 -5.64
CA LEU A 258 -10.39 6.29 -4.23
C LEU A 258 -11.66 6.30 -3.38
N TYR A 259 -11.65 5.57 -2.28
CA TYR A 259 -12.73 5.55 -1.31
C TYR A 259 -12.20 5.74 0.10
N GLU A 260 -12.79 6.69 0.80
CA GLU A 260 -12.52 6.94 2.21
C GLU A 260 -13.78 6.62 3.02
N GLY A 261 -13.62 5.83 4.06
CA GLY A 261 -14.70 5.43 4.92
C GLY A 261 -14.66 3.96 5.32
N SER A 262 -15.70 3.52 6.02
CA SER A 262 -15.84 2.13 6.43
C SER A 262 -16.30 1.26 5.25
N PRO A 263 -15.71 0.07 5.05
CA PRO A 263 -16.09 -0.83 3.96
C PRO A 263 -17.48 -1.50 4.14
N ILE A 264 -18.07 -1.28 5.31
CA ILE A 264 -19.39 -1.88 5.68
C ILE A 264 -20.42 -0.82 6.11
N PHE A 265 -20.11 0.47 5.94
CA PHE A 265 -21.03 1.57 6.25
C PHE A 265 -21.17 2.51 5.03
N PRO A 266 -22.38 2.96 4.68
CA PRO A 266 -23.67 2.78 5.39
C PRO A 266 -24.28 1.38 5.27
N ASN A 267 -23.77 0.55 4.37
CA ASN A 267 -24.22 -0.84 4.20
C ASN A 267 -23.05 -1.74 3.76
N PRO A 268 -23.14 -3.07 3.97
CA PRO A 268 -22.06 -4.01 3.63
C PRO A 268 -21.75 -4.15 2.13
N LEU A 269 -22.62 -3.67 1.24
CA LEU A 269 -22.44 -3.71 -0.21
C LEU A 269 -21.74 -2.49 -0.78
N ILE A 270 -21.45 -1.47 0.02
CA ILE A 270 -20.94 -0.16 -0.46
C ILE A 270 -19.76 -0.27 -1.43
N LEU A 271 -18.78 -1.14 -1.17
CA LEU A 271 -17.64 -1.30 -2.07
C LEU A 271 -18.03 -2.01 -3.38
N PHE A 272 -19.01 -2.89 -3.36
CA PHE A 272 -19.54 -3.53 -4.56
C PHE A 272 -20.46 -2.59 -5.36
N GLU A 273 -21.22 -1.72 -4.70
CA GLU A 273 -21.98 -0.66 -5.34
C GLU A 273 -21.05 0.30 -6.09
N ILE A 274 -19.93 0.67 -5.47
CA ILE A 274 -18.86 1.46 -6.11
C ILE A 274 -18.26 0.69 -7.30
N ALA A 275 -17.94 -0.59 -7.12
CA ALA A 275 -17.36 -1.41 -8.18
C ALA A 275 -18.24 -1.49 -9.42
N GLU A 276 -19.55 -1.64 -9.25
CA GLU A 276 -20.51 -1.64 -10.35
C GLU A 276 -20.69 -0.24 -10.97
N LYS A 277 -20.97 0.77 -10.13
CA LYS A 277 -21.20 2.16 -10.57
C LYS A 277 -20.01 2.72 -11.36
N GLU A 278 -18.82 2.53 -10.83
CA GLU A 278 -17.59 3.03 -11.43
C GLU A 278 -17.02 2.07 -12.50
N ARG A 279 -17.72 0.95 -12.77
CA ARG A 279 -17.31 -0.04 -13.78
C ARG A 279 -15.86 -0.48 -13.58
N LEU A 280 -15.50 -0.87 -12.35
CA LEU A 280 -14.14 -1.31 -12.05
C LEU A 280 -13.77 -2.52 -12.89
N SER A 281 -12.56 -2.53 -13.42
CA SER A 281 -11.93 -3.70 -14.05
C SER A 281 -11.13 -4.52 -13.04
N PHE A 282 -10.60 -3.85 -12.00
CA PHE A 282 -9.86 -4.45 -10.89
C PHE A 282 -10.41 -3.93 -9.56
N PHE A 283 -10.69 -4.86 -8.65
CA PHE A 283 -11.08 -4.56 -7.27
C PHE A 283 -10.21 -5.34 -6.31
N GLY A 284 -9.65 -4.69 -5.30
CA GLY A 284 -8.83 -5.31 -4.27
C GLY A 284 -9.36 -5.04 -2.87
N ALA A 285 -9.33 -6.07 -2.01
CA ALA A 285 -9.70 -5.96 -0.61
C ALA A 285 -8.96 -7.00 0.26
N SER A 286 -9.00 -6.83 1.59
CA SER A 286 -8.40 -7.82 2.49
C SER A 286 -9.20 -9.13 2.52
N ALA A 287 -8.52 -10.26 2.78
CA ALA A 287 -9.17 -11.56 2.98
C ALA A 287 -10.18 -11.52 4.15
N LYS A 288 -9.91 -10.70 5.16
CA LYS A 288 -10.81 -10.47 6.30
C LYS A 288 -12.13 -9.83 5.89
N TYR A 289 -12.07 -8.86 4.97
CA TYR A 289 -13.28 -8.24 4.43
C TYR A 289 -14.15 -9.28 3.72
N ILE A 290 -13.57 -10.09 2.84
CA ILE A 290 -14.28 -11.17 2.12
C ILE A 290 -14.89 -12.18 3.11
N ASP A 291 -14.12 -12.61 4.11
CA ASP A 291 -14.62 -13.54 5.14
C ASP A 291 -15.77 -12.93 5.97
N SER A 292 -15.72 -11.64 6.26
CA SER A 292 -16.80 -10.95 6.99
C SER A 292 -18.11 -10.93 6.20
N LEU A 293 -18.05 -10.67 4.90
CA LEU A 293 -19.23 -10.67 4.03
C LEU A 293 -19.82 -12.07 3.86
N ASN A 294 -18.95 -13.09 3.75
CA ASN A 294 -19.41 -14.48 3.72
C ASN A 294 -20.14 -14.87 5.02
N LYS A 295 -19.64 -14.45 6.19
CA LYS A 295 -20.28 -14.72 7.49
C LYS A 295 -21.67 -14.12 7.61
N ILE A 296 -21.90 -12.94 7.08
CA ILE A 296 -23.21 -12.27 7.08
C ILE A 296 -24.05 -12.63 5.85
N LYS A 297 -23.59 -13.60 5.04
CA LYS A 297 -24.30 -14.17 3.88
C LYS A 297 -24.72 -13.14 2.83
N ILE A 298 -23.90 -12.11 2.61
CA ILE A 298 -24.14 -11.11 1.57
C ILE A 298 -23.90 -11.74 0.19
N LYS A 299 -24.77 -11.39 -0.77
CA LYS A 299 -24.71 -11.86 -2.15
C LYS A 299 -24.70 -10.67 -3.12
N PRO A 300 -23.57 -10.10 -3.45
CA PRO A 300 -23.48 -8.94 -4.33
C PRO A 300 -24.11 -9.15 -5.71
N ASN A 301 -24.01 -10.36 -6.27
CA ASN A 301 -24.53 -10.70 -7.60
C ASN A 301 -26.08 -10.74 -7.71
N GLU A 302 -26.80 -10.70 -6.60
CA GLU A 302 -28.26 -10.53 -6.63
C GLU A 302 -28.66 -9.11 -7.05
N LYS A 303 -27.77 -8.12 -6.88
CA LYS A 303 -28.02 -6.70 -7.18
C LYS A 303 -27.18 -6.14 -8.32
N HIS A 304 -26.01 -6.75 -8.59
CA HIS A 304 -24.99 -6.23 -9.49
C HIS A 304 -24.49 -7.30 -10.45
N SER A 305 -24.14 -6.92 -11.66
CA SER A 305 -23.66 -7.84 -12.70
C SER A 305 -22.14 -7.91 -12.82
N PHE A 306 -21.44 -6.87 -12.36
CA PHE A 306 -19.97 -6.71 -12.42
C PHE A 306 -19.36 -6.99 -13.81
N LYS A 307 -20.05 -6.55 -14.89
CA LYS A 307 -19.64 -6.84 -16.27
C LYS A 307 -18.19 -6.47 -16.57
N SER A 308 -17.74 -5.32 -16.04
CA SER A 308 -16.39 -4.80 -16.27
C SER A 308 -15.33 -5.47 -15.40
N LEU A 309 -15.70 -6.08 -14.28
CA LEU A 309 -14.78 -6.61 -13.30
C LEU A 309 -14.10 -7.89 -13.80
N ARG A 310 -12.79 -7.84 -14.02
CA ARG A 310 -11.99 -8.98 -14.48
C ARG A 310 -11.18 -9.60 -13.36
N VAL A 311 -10.70 -8.80 -12.41
CA VAL A 311 -9.84 -9.27 -11.32
C VAL A 311 -10.40 -8.84 -9.98
N PHE A 312 -10.50 -9.79 -9.05
CA PHE A 312 -10.72 -9.51 -7.63
C PHE A 312 -9.51 -9.98 -6.84
N ALA A 313 -8.73 -9.05 -6.29
CA ALA A 313 -7.50 -9.34 -5.57
C ALA A 313 -7.70 -9.33 -4.06
N SER A 314 -6.95 -10.17 -3.36
CA SER A 314 -7.01 -10.26 -1.90
C SER A 314 -5.64 -10.49 -1.28
N THR A 315 -5.32 -9.74 -0.22
CA THR A 315 -4.10 -9.90 0.58
C THR A 315 -4.33 -9.53 2.05
N GLY A 316 -3.25 -9.48 2.83
CA GLY A 316 -3.25 -9.14 4.26
C GLY A 316 -3.41 -10.35 5.18
N SER A 317 -3.88 -11.47 4.66
CA SER A 317 -3.88 -12.81 5.28
C SER A 317 -4.20 -13.85 4.22
N PRO A 318 -3.92 -15.15 4.44
CA PRO A 318 -4.31 -16.22 3.53
C PRO A 318 -5.83 -16.18 3.26
N LEU A 319 -6.20 -16.28 1.99
CA LEU A 319 -7.60 -16.38 1.60
C LEU A 319 -8.09 -17.82 1.83
N ALA A 320 -9.05 -17.98 2.74
CA ALA A 320 -9.58 -19.30 3.09
C ALA A 320 -10.33 -19.95 1.91
N PRO A 321 -10.27 -21.29 1.74
CA PRO A 321 -10.98 -21.98 0.65
C PRO A 321 -12.47 -21.62 0.53
N LYS A 322 -13.19 -21.49 1.65
CA LYS A 322 -14.59 -21.05 1.68
C LYS A 322 -14.85 -19.64 1.13
N SER A 323 -13.80 -18.78 1.13
CA SER A 323 -13.88 -17.43 0.56
C SER A 323 -13.81 -17.49 -0.97
N TYR A 324 -13.09 -18.46 -1.56
CA TYR A 324 -13.14 -18.74 -3.00
C TYR A 324 -14.55 -19.18 -3.41
N ASP A 325 -15.13 -20.14 -2.68
CA ASP A 325 -16.49 -20.62 -2.93
C ASP A 325 -17.49 -19.47 -2.89
N TRP A 326 -17.35 -18.58 -1.89
CA TRP A 326 -18.23 -17.42 -1.74
C TRP A 326 -18.10 -16.44 -2.92
N VAL A 327 -16.89 -16.11 -3.35
CA VAL A 327 -16.66 -15.17 -4.45
C VAL A 327 -17.27 -15.71 -5.75
N TYR A 328 -17.00 -16.97 -6.10
CA TYR A 328 -17.51 -17.57 -7.34
C TYR A 328 -19.03 -17.79 -7.31
N SER A 329 -19.62 -18.03 -6.15
CA SER A 329 -21.07 -18.19 -6.00
C SER A 329 -21.83 -16.88 -5.88
N ASN A 330 -21.25 -15.85 -5.26
CA ASN A 330 -21.99 -14.66 -4.83
C ASN A 330 -21.46 -13.33 -5.39
N VAL A 331 -20.32 -13.33 -6.09
CA VAL A 331 -19.81 -12.12 -6.77
C VAL A 331 -19.84 -12.34 -8.28
N LYS A 332 -18.96 -13.17 -8.83
CA LYS A 332 -18.87 -13.40 -10.28
C LYS A 332 -18.19 -14.74 -10.59
N LYS A 333 -18.76 -15.51 -11.53
CA LYS A 333 -18.24 -16.84 -11.90
C LYS A 333 -16.97 -16.77 -12.78
N ASP A 334 -16.89 -15.80 -13.67
CA ASP A 334 -15.84 -15.60 -14.66
C ASP A 334 -14.87 -14.47 -14.25
N ILE A 335 -14.27 -14.60 -13.06
CA ILE A 335 -13.35 -13.62 -12.50
C ILE A 335 -12.03 -14.28 -12.10
N GLN A 336 -10.92 -13.59 -12.33
CA GLN A 336 -9.66 -13.98 -11.73
C GLN A 336 -9.68 -13.59 -10.24
N LEU A 337 -9.88 -14.56 -9.35
CA LEU A 337 -9.71 -14.35 -7.93
C LEU A 337 -8.23 -14.50 -7.57
N SER A 338 -7.57 -13.37 -7.37
CA SER A 338 -6.13 -13.30 -7.15
C SER A 338 -5.82 -13.18 -5.66
N SER A 339 -5.54 -14.31 -5.00
CA SER A 339 -4.90 -14.28 -3.68
C SER A 339 -3.43 -13.94 -3.87
N ILE A 340 -2.92 -12.93 -3.17
CA ILE A 340 -1.55 -12.45 -3.31
C ILE A 340 -0.86 -12.39 -1.96
N SER A 341 0.44 -12.66 -1.93
CA SER A 341 1.26 -12.56 -0.73
C SER A 341 2.60 -11.90 -1.02
N GLY A 342 2.90 -10.93 -0.21
CA GLY A 342 4.12 -10.14 -0.25
C GLY A 342 4.25 -9.34 1.03
N GLY A 343 4.88 -8.18 0.97
CA GLY A 343 4.99 -7.37 2.16
C GLY A 343 5.62 -6.00 1.96
N THR A 344 5.52 -5.22 3.01
CA THR A 344 6.16 -3.91 3.11
C THR A 344 7.67 -4.00 2.90
N ASP A 345 8.27 -5.13 3.29
CA ASP A 345 9.72 -5.36 3.19
C ASP A 345 10.23 -5.30 1.74
N ILE A 346 9.41 -5.64 0.76
CA ILE A 346 9.76 -5.56 -0.67
C ILE A 346 8.86 -4.61 -1.47
N VAL A 347 7.89 -4.00 -0.82
CA VAL A 347 6.82 -3.15 -1.41
C VAL A 347 6.11 -3.81 -2.62
N ALA A 348 6.00 -5.14 -2.61
CA ALA A 348 5.59 -5.98 -3.73
C ALA A 348 5.06 -7.34 -3.27
N CYS A 349 4.76 -8.22 -4.22
CA CYS A 349 4.32 -9.58 -3.96
C CYS A 349 5.38 -10.61 -4.39
N PHE A 350 5.64 -11.60 -3.51
CA PHE A 350 6.45 -12.77 -3.84
C PHE A 350 5.68 -13.78 -4.68
N VAL A 351 4.40 -13.93 -4.36
CA VAL A 351 3.48 -14.85 -5.05
C VAL A 351 2.20 -14.10 -5.40
N HIS A 352 1.68 -14.36 -6.59
CA HIS A 352 0.66 -13.52 -7.21
C HIS A 352 -0.38 -14.33 -7.99
N GLY A 353 -1.44 -13.65 -8.45
CA GLY A 353 -2.33 -14.14 -9.48
C GLY A 353 -1.67 -14.17 -10.85
N ASN A 354 -2.32 -14.87 -11.78
CA ASN A 354 -1.87 -14.93 -13.19
C ASN A 354 -3.09 -15.13 -14.10
N PRO A 355 -3.34 -14.22 -15.06
CA PRO A 355 -4.49 -14.31 -15.95
C PRO A 355 -4.45 -15.52 -16.91
N CYS A 356 -3.26 -16.11 -17.12
CA CYS A 356 -3.07 -17.26 -18.00
C CYS A 356 -3.18 -18.63 -17.29
N LEU A 357 -3.34 -18.64 -15.97
CA LEU A 357 -3.40 -19.85 -15.17
C LEU A 357 -4.77 -20.03 -14.50
N PRO A 358 -5.25 -21.25 -14.31
CA PRO A 358 -6.49 -21.49 -13.57
C PRO A 358 -6.33 -21.10 -12.11
N VAL A 359 -7.41 -20.57 -11.54
CA VAL A 359 -7.49 -20.33 -10.10
C VAL A 359 -7.90 -21.62 -9.40
N LYS A 360 -7.05 -22.11 -8.51
CA LYS A 360 -7.34 -23.26 -7.66
C LYS A 360 -7.78 -22.82 -6.28
N ARG A 361 -8.80 -23.50 -5.76
CA ARG A 361 -9.42 -23.22 -4.46
C ARG A 361 -8.42 -23.33 -3.33
N GLY A 362 -8.17 -22.21 -2.63
CA GLY A 362 -7.26 -22.16 -1.46
C GLY A 362 -5.78 -22.05 -1.81
N GLU A 363 -5.42 -21.90 -3.10
CA GLU A 363 -4.04 -21.74 -3.54
C GLU A 363 -3.77 -20.34 -4.11
N ILE A 364 -2.51 -19.91 -4.08
CA ILE A 364 -2.00 -18.78 -4.85
C ILE A 364 -1.46 -19.32 -6.17
N GLN A 365 -1.76 -18.66 -7.29
CA GLN A 365 -1.56 -19.23 -8.62
C GLN A 365 -0.09 -19.47 -8.99
N CYS A 366 0.82 -18.53 -8.66
CA CYS A 366 2.24 -18.67 -9.06
C CYS A 366 3.17 -17.75 -8.28
N SER A 367 4.47 -17.98 -8.40
CA SER A 367 5.50 -17.00 -8.05
C SER A 367 5.38 -15.76 -8.92
N SER A 368 5.68 -14.60 -8.38
CA SER A 368 5.70 -13.34 -9.11
C SER A 368 6.80 -13.39 -10.19
N LEU A 369 6.54 -12.91 -11.39
CA LEU A 369 7.51 -12.91 -12.48
C LEU A 369 8.83 -12.27 -12.05
N GLY A 370 9.95 -12.92 -12.39
CA GLY A 370 11.28 -12.46 -12.03
C GLY A 370 11.67 -12.72 -10.57
N MET A 371 10.88 -13.50 -9.81
CA MET A 371 11.17 -13.84 -8.42
C MET A 371 11.26 -15.36 -8.26
N ASP A 372 12.44 -15.84 -7.90
CA ASP A 372 12.66 -17.27 -7.58
C ASP A 372 12.32 -17.53 -6.11
N VAL A 373 11.04 -17.79 -5.88
CA VAL A 373 10.48 -18.03 -4.56
C VAL A 373 10.47 -19.51 -4.26
N GLN A 374 11.05 -19.88 -3.13
CA GLN A 374 11.23 -21.27 -2.70
C GLN A 374 10.75 -21.46 -1.27
N SER A 375 10.44 -22.71 -0.90
CA SER A 375 10.22 -23.14 0.48
C SER A 375 11.48 -23.82 1.00
N TRP A 376 12.01 -23.39 2.15
CA TRP A 376 13.25 -23.92 2.70
C TRP A 376 13.07 -24.45 4.12
N SER A 377 13.81 -25.50 4.44
CA SER A 377 13.93 -26.02 5.81
C SER A 377 14.72 -25.05 6.69
N ASP A 378 14.68 -25.27 8.00
CA ASP A 378 15.52 -24.50 8.94
C ASP A 378 17.03 -24.68 8.68
N ASN A 379 17.43 -25.80 8.06
CA ASN A 379 18.81 -26.09 7.69
C ASN A 379 19.24 -25.48 6.34
N GLY A 380 18.32 -24.81 5.61
CA GLY A 380 18.61 -24.21 4.32
C GLY A 380 18.35 -25.13 3.11
N ASP A 381 17.76 -26.30 3.30
CA ASP A 381 17.43 -27.19 2.19
C ASP A 381 16.13 -26.77 1.51
N ARG A 382 16.11 -26.78 0.18
CA ARG A 382 14.91 -26.54 -0.59
C ARG A 382 13.89 -27.66 -0.37
N LEU A 383 12.65 -27.27 -0.04
CA LEU A 383 11.54 -28.20 0.17
C LEU A 383 10.57 -28.18 -1.01
N PHE A 384 10.08 -29.36 -1.38
CA PHE A 384 9.03 -29.53 -2.39
C PHE A 384 7.79 -30.13 -1.75
N ASN A 385 6.63 -29.52 -1.97
CA ASN A 385 5.34 -29.95 -1.42
C ASN A 385 5.33 -30.10 0.11
N LYS A 386 6.16 -29.33 0.81
CA LYS A 386 6.25 -29.29 2.26
C LYS A 386 6.27 -27.84 2.75
N PRO A 387 5.64 -27.56 3.90
CA PRO A 387 5.74 -26.26 4.56
C PRO A 387 7.19 -25.96 4.94
N GLY A 388 7.60 -24.70 4.76
CA GLY A 388 8.93 -24.21 5.15
C GLY A 388 8.96 -22.68 5.16
N GLU A 389 10.16 -22.13 5.32
CA GLU A 389 10.42 -20.71 5.22
C GLU A 389 10.28 -20.25 3.77
N LEU A 390 9.53 -19.16 3.54
CA LEU A 390 9.47 -18.56 2.19
C LEU A 390 10.74 -17.76 1.95
N VAL A 391 11.51 -18.15 0.94
CA VAL A 391 12.80 -17.54 0.57
C VAL A 391 12.75 -17.11 -0.88
N CYS A 392 13.19 -15.89 -1.20
CA CYS A 392 13.47 -15.45 -2.56
C CYS A 392 14.99 -15.50 -2.79
N VAL A 393 15.44 -16.37 -3.67
CA VAL A 393 16.87 -16.69 -3.83
C VAL A 393 17.59 -15.89 -4.90
N ASN A 394 16.86 -15.07 -5.66
CA ASN A 394 17.45 -14.17 -6.66
C ASN A 394 17.20 -12.70 -6.32
N SER A 395 17.98 -11.83 -6.94
CA SER A 395 17.73 -10.38 -6.89
C SER A 395 16.49 -10.01 -7.71
N PHE A 396 15.81 -8.93 -7.28
CA PHE A 396 14.65 -8.36 -7.97
C PHE A 396 14.64 -6.83 -7.80
N PRO A 397 13.94 -6.08 -8.68
CA PRO A 397 14.05 -4.63 -8.73
C PRO A 397 13.71 -3.90 -7.42
N SER A 398 12.71 -4.36 -6.67
CA SER A 398 12.23 -3.70 -5.44
C SER A 398 12.89 -4.20 -4.15
N ILE A 399 14.08 -4.80 -4.23
CA ILE A 399 14.89 -5.03 -3.03
C ILE A 399 15.07 -3.70 -2.30
N PRO A 400 14.83 -3.63 -0.98
CA PRO A 400 15.05 -2.40 -0.22
C PRO A 400 16.48 -1.88 -0.35
N LEU A 401 16.63 -0.56 -0.38
CA LEU A 401 17.96 0.07 -0.32
C LEU A 401 18.64 -0.15 1.02
N GLY A 402 17.89 -0.40 2.07
CA GLY A 402 18.35 -0.59 3.44
C GLY A 402 17.32 -0.12 4.45
N PHE A 403 17.73 0.02 5.71
CA PHE A 403 16.94 0.68 6.72
C PHE A 403 17.44 2.10 6.97
N TRP A 404 16.52 3.02 7.20
CA TRP A 404 16.87 4.40 7.53
C TRP A 404 17.77 4.46 8.78
N ASN A 405 18.84 5.26 8.73
CA ASN A 405 19.84 5.39 9.80
C ASN A 405 20.43 4.04 10.27
N ASP A 406 20.69 3.11 9.36
CA ASP A 406 21.34 1.83 9.63
C ASP A 406 22.80 1.83 9.19
N ALA A 407 23.70 2.17 10.11
CA ALA A 407 25.14 2.28 9.81
C ALA A 407 25.70 0.96 9.27
N LYS A 408 26.23 1.01 8.02
CA LYS A 408 26.82 -0.13 7.30
C LYS A 408 25.82 -1.29 7.08
N ASP A 409 24.52 -0.99 7.04
CA ASP A 409 23.42 -1.96 6.81
C ASP A 409 23.40 -3.13 7.79
N LYS A 410 23.87 -2.93 9.01
CA LYS A 410 23.98 -4.01 10.00
C LYS A 410 22.65 -4.64 10.35
N ARG A 411 21.61 -3.79 10.64
CA ARG A 411 20.26 -4.29 10.97
C ARG A 411 19.58 -4.90 9.76
N PHE A 412 19.80 -4.33 8.57
CA PHE A 412 19.28 -4.82 7.31
C PHE A 412 19.85 -6.21 6.98
N LYS A 413 21.16 -6.36 7.01
CA LYS A 413 21.84 -7.65 6.79
C LYS A 413 21.36 -8.71 7.80
N LYS A 414 21.32 -8.33 9.06
CA LYS A 414 20.81 -9.22 10.13
C LYS A 414 19.35 -9.67 9.90
N ALA A 415 18.49 -8.77 9.41
CA ALA A 415 17.10 -9.07 9.21
C ALA A 415 16.83 -10.04 8.07
N TYR A 416 17.64 -9.97 6.99
CA TYR A 416 17.33 -10.67 5.74
C TYR A 416 18.35 -11.70 5.28
N PHE A 417 19.61 -11.63 5.73
CA PHE A 417 20.72 -12.42 5.16
C PHE A 417 21.49 -13.30 6.15
N GLU A 418 21.24 -13.23 7.46
CA GLU A 418 22.02 -14.01 8.44
C GLU A 418 21.52 -15.43 8.68
N LYS A 419 20.25 -15.75 8.35
CA LYS A 419 19.71 -17.07 8.70
C LYS A 419 20.27 -18.20 7.82
N TYR A 420 20.52 -17.91 6.53
CA TYR A 420 21.08 -18.88 5.58
C TYR A 420 22.28 -18.25 4.89
N ASN A 421 23.43 -18.84 4.96
CA ASN A 421 24.67 -18.34 4.33
C ASN A 421 24.78 -18.85 2.90
#